data_0af3182554e6271580c4b93762e8f587
#
_entry.id   0af3182554e6271580c4b93762e8f587
#
_cell.length_a   1.000
_cell.length_b   1.000
_cell.length_c   1.000
_cell.angle_alpha   90.00
_cell.angle_beta   90.00
_cell.angle_gamma   90.00
#
_symmetry.space_group_name_H-M   'P 1'
#
loop_
_entity.id
_entity.type
_entity.pdbx_description
1 polymer ?
#
loop_
_entity_poly.entity_id
_entity_poly.type
_entity_poly.pdbx_seq_one_letter_code
_entity_poly.pdbx_strand_id
1 'polypeptide(L)'
;MKGGIVSIGMISVNGANYILGPDGKMYANTVANSNGLRYVNADGVVVTTQGWLLTSDGYVYIQANGTVCTGVQVIDGVTYYFSANGILIA
;
A
#
# COMPACT_ATOMS: atom_id res chain seq x y z
N MET A 1 10.15 -22.95 11.71
CA MET A 1 9.81 -22.79 11.54
C MET A 1 9.36 -22.82 11.57
N LYS A 2 9.21 -22.49 11.63
CA LYS A 2 8.60 -22.48 11.32
C LYS A 2 8.51 -22.23 10.81
N GLY A 3 8.37 -22.93 11.41
CA GLY A 3 8.45 -22.90 10.26
C GLY A 3 8.60 -21.87 9.43
N GLY A 4 9.51 -21.72 9.16
CA GLY A 4 9.84 -20.85 8.13
C GLY A 4 8.77 -19.90 7.69
N ILE A 5 8.00 -19.42 8.60
CA ILE A 5 7.04 -18.39 8.22
C ILE A 5 7.82 -17.12 7.96
N VAL A 6 7.94 -16.81 6.69
CA VAL A 6 8.43 -15.51 6.32
C VAL A 6 7.23 -14.58 6.40
N SER A 7 7.19 -13.79 7.41
CA SER A 7 6.10 -12.83 7.56
C SER A 7 6.20 -11.79 6.45
N ILE A 8 5.05 -11.39 5.96
CA ILE A 8 4.98 -10.16 5.18
C ILE A 8 5.37 -9.04 6.13
N GLY A 9 6.44 -8.35 5.82
CA GLY A 9 6.93 -7.35 6.72
C GLY A 9 7.56 -6.17 6.03
N MET A 10 7.49 -5.03 6.70
CA MET A 10 8.12 -3.82 6.21
C MET A 10 9.52 -3.71 6.80
N ILE A 11 10.50 -3.45 5.94
CA ILE A 11 11.87 -3.17 6.36
C ILE A 11 12.25 -1.77 5.91
N SER A 12 13.16 -1.15 6.64
CA SER A 12 13.66 0.18 6.32
C SER A 12 15.14 0.11 5.98
N VAL A 13 15.51 0.62 4.80
CA VAL A 13 16.90 0.64 4.35
C VAL A 13 17.18 2.03 3.78
N ASN A 14 18.18 2.71 4.33
CA ASN A 14 18.60 4.03 3.87
C ASN A 14 17.46 5.04 3.78
N GLY A 15 16.51 4.98 4.74
CA GLY A 15 15.40 5.91 4.78
C GLY A 15 14.21 5.54 3.91
N ALA A 16 14.31 4.44 3.16
CA ALA A 16 13.20 3.94 2.35
C ALA A 16 12.61 2.69 2.99
N ASN A 17 11.31 2.51 2.85
CA ASN A 17 10.63 1.33 3.36
C ASN A 17 10.29 0.38 2.23
N TYR A 18 10.49 -0.91 2.46
CA TYR A 18 10.20 -1.98 1.52
C TYR A 18 9.33 -3.02 2.19
N ILE A 19 8.51 -3.72 1.43
CA ILE A 19 7.65 -4.78 1.97
C ILE A 19 8.06 -6.10 1.33
N LEU A 20 8.34 -7.09 2.19
CA LEU A 20 8.69 -8.44 1.76
C LEU A 20 7.47 -9.34 1.83
N GLY A 21 7.28 -10.16 0.82
CA GLY A 21 6.23 -11.15 0.80
C GLY A 21 6.61 -12.43 1.53
N PRO A 22 5.68 -13.38 1.60
CA PRO A 22 5.91 -14.62 2.34
C PRO A 22 7.03 -15.50 1.76
N ASP A 23 7.40 -15.27 0.52
CA ASP A 23 8.53 -15.98 -0.12
C ASP A 23 9.85 -15.23 0.00
N GLY A 24 9.86 -14.11 0.74
CA GLY A 24 11.05 -13.29 0.91
C GLY A 24 11.30 -12.29 -0.20
N LYS A 25 10.45 -12.25 -1.21
CA LYS A 25 10.63 -11.32 -2.33
C LYS A 25 9.97 -9.99 -2.02
N MET A 26 10.60 -8.92 -2.50
CA MET A 26 10.05 -7.57 -2.38
C MET A 26 8.85 -7.39 -3.28
N TYR A 27 7.81 -6.75 -2.75
CA TYR A 27 6.70 -6.29 -3.60
C TYR A 27 7.13 -5.05 -4.39
N ALA A 28 6.53 -4.89 -5.55
CA ALA A 28 6.71 -3.69 -6.38
C ALA A 28 5.46 -3.49 -7.24
N ASN A 29 5.11 -2.24 -7.50
CA ASN A 29 3.96 -1.87 -8.32
C ASN A 29 2.64 -2.48 -7.85
N THR A 30 2.43 -2.57 -6.54
CA THR A 30 1.26 -3.24 -6.01
C THR A 30 0.89 -2.68 -4.64
N VAL A 31 -0.30 -3.05 -4.19
CA VAL A 31 -0.73 -2.78 -2.81
C VAL A 31 -0.43 -4.03 -1.99
N ALA A 32 0.25 -3.85 -0.87
CA ALA A 32 0.61 -4.93 0.04
C ALA A 32 0.14 -4.60 1.44
N ASN A 33 -0.17 -5.64 2.22
CA ASN A 33 -0.64 -5.46 3.58
C ASN A 33 0.53 -5.60 4.55
N SER A 34 0.85 -4.53 5.25
CA SER A 34 1.81 -4.52 6.34
C SER A 34 1.32 -3.50 7.36
N ASN A 35 0.58 -3.96 8.38
CA ASN A 35 -0.11 -3.10 9.33
C ASN A 35 -1.05 -2.13 8.61
N GLY A 36 -1.82 -2.66 7.67
CA GLY A 36 -2.70 -1.90 6.80
C GLY A 36 -2.21 -1.94 5.36
N LEU A 37 -3.09 -1.61 4.42
CA LEU A 37 -2.74 -1.63 3.01
C LEU A 37 -1.82 -0.47 2.68
N ARG A 38 -0.73 -0.77 1.97
CA ARG A 38 0.26 0.22 1.57
C ARG A 38 0.59 0.03 0.10
N TYR A 39 0.80 1.14 -0.60
CA TYR A 39 1.18 1.09 -2.00
C TYR A 39 2.70 1.05 -2.12
N VAL A 40 3.19 0.14 -2.96
CA VAL A 40 4.61 -0.02 -3.23
C VAL A 40 4.85 0.35 -4.70
N ASN A 41 5.79 1.23 -4.96
CA ASN A 41 6.06 1.71 -6.32
C ASN A 41 6.95 0.73 -7.10
N ALA A 42 7.33 1.14 -8.32
CA ALA A 42 8.13 0.28 -9.21
C ALA A 42 9.51 -0.06 -8.64
N ASP A 43 10.04 0.79 -7.78
CA ASP A 43 11.34 0.57 -7.14
C ASP A 43 11.23 -0.27 -5.88
N GLY A 44 10.02 -0.69 -5.52
CA GLY A 44 9.78 -1.44 -4.30
C GLY A 44 9.64 -0.59 -3.05
N VAL A 45 9.63 0.73 -3.20
CA VAL A 45 9.55 1.65 -2.07
C VAL A 45 8.10 1.91 -1.71
N VAL A 46 7.79 1.81 -0.41
CA VAL A 46 6.46 2.14 0.10
C VAL A 46 6.23 3.64 -0.02
N VAL A 47 5.14 4.02 -0.69
CA VAL A 47 4.78 5.43 -0.85
C VAL A 47 4.01 5.88 0.38
N THR A 48 4.55 6.89 1.08
CA THR A 48 3.94 7.39 2.32
C THR A 48 3.45 8.83 2.20
N THR A 49 3.67 9.47 1.06
CA THR A 49 3.20 10.84 0.84
C THR A 49 1.68 10.84 0.73
N GLN A 50 1.02 11.61 1.59
CA GLN A 50 -0.44 11.70 1.59
C GLN A 50 -0.94 12.30 0.29
N GLY A 51 -2.02 11.75 -0.25
CA GLY A 51 -2.69 12.30 -1.43
C GLY A 51 -3.04 11.24 -2.45
N TRP A 52 -3.55 11.71 -3.59
CA TRP A 52 -3.93 10.85 -4.70
C TRP A 52 -2.70 10.35 -5.46
N LEU A 53 -2.75 9.09 -5.88
CA LEU A 53 -1.68 8.48 -6.66
C LEU A 53 -2.31 7.63 -7.75
N LEU A 54 -1.90 7.87 -9.00
CA LEU A 54 -2.35 7.05 -10.12
C LEU A 54 -1.41 5.86 -10.27
N THR A 55 -1.98 4.66 -10.21
CA THR A 55 -1.24 3.42 -10.40
C THR A 55 -1.69 2.74 -11.68
N SER A 56 -1.01 1.65 -12.05
CA SER A 56 -1.42 0.87 -13.23
C SER A 56 -2.81 0.25 -13.08
N ASP A 57 -3.28 0.08 -11.84
CA ASP A 57 -4.60 -0.50 -11.57
C ASP A 57 -5.68 0.57 -11.32
N GLY A 58 -5.30 1.84 -11.27
CA GLY A 58 -6.21 2.94 -11.02
C GLY A 58 -5.72 3.84 -9.91
N TYR A 59 -6.57 4.77 -9.47
CA TYR A 59 -6.20 5.71 -8.43
C TYR A 59 -6.29 5.08 -7.05
N VAL A 60 -5.33 5.42 -6.21
CA VAL A 60 -5.38 5.16 -4.77
C VAL A 60 -5.25 6.49 -4.03
N TYR A 61 -5.74 6.54 -2.79
CA TYR A 61 -5.52 7.70 -1.94
C TYR A 61 -4.71 7.27 -0.73
N ILE A 62 -3.53 7.88 -0.55
CA ILE A 62 -2.64 7.60 0.57
C ILE A 62 -3.05 8.48 1.74
N GLN A 63 -3.35 7.88 2.89
CA GLN A 63 -3.71 8.61 4.10
C GLN A 63 -2.47 9.13 4.81
N ALA A 64 -2.70 10.02 5.78
CA ALA A 64 -1.59 10.61 6.53
C ALA A 64 -0.70 9.59 7.23
N ASN A 65 -1.25 8.42 7.59
CA ASN A 65 -0.48 7.36 8.22
C ASN A 65 0.24 6.44 7.22
N GLY A 66 0.15 6.75 5.92
CA GLY A 66 0.82 5.98 4.88
C GLY A 66 0.05 4.78 4.36
N THR A 67 -1.17 4.55 4.84
CA THR A 67 -2.00 3.45 4.32
C THR A 67 -2.95 3.95 3.25
N VAL A 68 -3.39 3.04 2.36
CA VAL A 68 -4.37 3.41 1.33
C VAL A 68 -5.78 3.30 1.88
N CYS A 69 -6.68 4.16 1.39
CA CYS A 69 -8.09 4.11 1.74
C CYS A 69 -8.75 2.88 1.15
N THR A 70 -9.71 2.31 1.89
CA THR A 70 -10.58 1.23 1.38
C THR A 70 -12.01 1.56 1.76
N GLY A 71 -12.98 0.99 1.02
CA GLY A 71 -14.39 1.18 1.31
C GLY A 71 -14.85 2.59 1.00
N VAL A 72 -15.86 3.04 1.73
CA VAL A 72 -16.43 4.38 1.55
C VAL A 72 -15.60 5.40 2.33
N GLN A 73 -15.13 6.43 1.63
CA GLN A 73 -14.34 7.50 2.25
C GLN A 73 -14.81 8.85 1.75
N VAL A 74 -14.80 9.82 2.65
CA VAL A 74 -15.08 11.21 2.30
C VAL A 74 -13.77 11.98 2.28
N ILE A 75 -13.42 12.53 1.12
CA ILE A 75 -12.17 13.25 0.93
C ILE A 75 -12.53 14.63 0.34
N ASP A 76 -12.14 15.67 1.06
CA ASP A 76 -12.43 17.07 0.67
C ASP A 76 -13.92 17.29 0.38
N GLY A 77 -14.79 16.67 1.18
CA GLY A 77 -16.24 16.81 1.05
C GLY A 77 -16.88 15.97 -0.04
N VAL A 78 -16.11 15.14 -0.73
CA VAL A 78 -16.61 14.27 -1.80
C VAL A 78 -16.50 12.82 -1.35
N THR A 79 -17.59 12.06 -1.55
CA THR A 79 -17.62 10.64 -1.18
C THR A 79 -17.07 9.80 -2.31
N TYR A 80 -16.11 8.93 -1.96
CA TYR A 80 -15.49 8.01 -2.91
C TYR A 80 -15.64 6.58 -2.42
N TYR A 81 -15.63 5.65 -3.35
CA TYR A 81 -15.68 4.22 -3.07
C TYR A 81 -14.40 3.56 -3.55
N PHE A 82 -13.74 2.87 -2.64
CA PHE A 82 -12.50 2.14 -2.94
C PHE A 82 -12.73 0.65 -2.78
N SER A 83 -12.05 -0.14 -3.60
CA SER A 83 -12.12 -1.60 -3.49
C SER A 83 -11.40 -2.08 -2.23
N ALA A 84 -11.48 -3.36 -1.96
CA ALA A 84 -10.77 -3.96 -0.82
C ALA A 84 -9.25 -3.81 -0.94
N ASN A 85 -8.75 -3.62 -2.17
CA ASN A 85 -7.33 -3.40 -2.45
C ASN A 85 -6.96 -1.91 -2.48
N GLY A 86 -7.92 -1.04 -2.21
CA GLY A 86 -7.66 0.40 -2.17
C GLY A 86 -7.73 1.10 -3.51
N ILE A 87 -8.24 0.45 -4.54
CA ILE A 87 -8.37 1.06 -5.87
C ILE A 87 -9.70 1.78 -5.99
N LEU A 88 -9.67 3.00 -6.48
CA LEU A 88 -10.89 3.81 -6.62
C LEU A 88 -11.85 3.15 -7.61
N ILE A 89 -13.09 2.96 -7.17
CA ILE A 89 -14.16 2.38 -8.00
C ILE A 89 -15.03 3.49 -8.57
N ALA A 90 -15.41 4.45 -7.74
CA ALA A 90 -16.30 5.53 -8.15
C ALA A 90 -16.10 6.78 -7.31
#